data_8928113f9a9cdc82a1b01351242a51c8
#
_entry.id   8928113f9a9cdc82a1b01351242a51c8
#
_cell.length_a   1.000
_cell.length_b   1.000
_cell.length_c   1.000
_cell.angle_alpha   90.00
_cell.angle_beta   90.00
_cell.angle_gamma   90.00
#
_symmetry.space_group_name_H-M   'P 1'
#
loop_
_entity.id
_entity.type
_entity.pdbx_description
1 polymer ?
#
loop_
_entity_poly.entity_id
_entity_poly.type
_entity_poly.pdbx_seq_one_letter_code
_entity_poly.pdbx_strand_id
1 'polypeptide(L)'
;MSIVSTLIVISVVGYVVVNSPGWELVQESFLNPKYASAAWPKIWAAFGRNVALFLMAEVLVLVLGLLIAIMRSLKGPVFTPVRGFAIIYVDVFRGLPGILVVYVLGLGLPALGLPSNPFFWGLVALVLIYSAYVSEVYRAGIESVHPSQDAAARSLGLSQSQSMRWVVIPQAVRRIIPPLLNDFIGLTKDTALVSLIGVVEAFRRGQIEYAGSFNFTPIVVTGVLFLVLTIPMSRFVDWLVERDRRRQMATAR
;
A
#
# COMPACT_ATOMS: atom_id res chain seq x y z
N MET A 1 19.14 -4.63 -28.43
CA MET A 1 19.63 -3.24 -28.43
C MET A 1 19.29 -2.49 -27.14
N SER A 2 18.11 -2.65 -26.53
CA SER A 2 17.73 -1.93 -25.30
C SER A 2 18.62 -2.19 -24.08
N ILE A 3 19.05 -3.42 -23.81
CA ILE A 3 19.89 -3.75 -22.64
C ILE A 3 21.26 -3.10 -22.75
N VAL A 4 21.90 -3.15 -23.92
CA VAL A 4 23.23 -2.55 -24.13
C VAL A 4 23.17 -1.04 -23.99
N SER A 5 22.18 -0.38 -24.58
CA SER A 5 22.00 1.07 -24.44
C SER A 5 21.72 1.49 -22.98
N THR A 6 20.91 0.71 -22.25
CA THR A 6 20.65 0.94 -20.83
C THR A 6 21.93 0.81 -19.99
N LEU A 7 22.72 -0.23 -20.22
CA LEU A 7 24.00 -0.41 -19.54
C LEU A 7 25.00 0.72 -19.85
N ILE A 8 25.07 1.17 -21.10
CA ILE A 8 25.92 2.31 -21.47
C ILE A 8 25.48 3.57 -20.73
N VAL A 9 24.18 3.90 -20.73
CA VAL A 9 23.66 5.08 -20.03
C VAL A 9 23.98 5.01 -18.52
N ILE A 10 23.70 3.86 -17.87
CA ILE A 10 24.00 3.68 -16.46
C ILE A 10 25.51 3.83 -16.18
N SER A 11 26.36 3.26 -17.04
CA SER A 11 27.81 3.34 -16.90
C SER A 11 28.33 4.77 -17.06
N VAL A 12 27.82 5.50 -18.05
CA VAL A 12 28.20 6.91 -18.28
C VAL A 12 27.75 7.80 -17.14
N VAL A 13 26.48 7.67 -16.70
CA VAL A 13 25.97 8.43 -15.55
C VAL A 13 26.75 8.10 -14.29
N GLY A 14 26.99 6.82 -14.02
CA GLY A 14 27.80 6.38 -12.86
C GLY A 14 29.21 6.95 -12.90
N TYR A 15 29.87 6.90 -14.06
CA TYR A 15 31.21 7.47 -14.26
C TYR A 15 31.24 8.98 -13.98
N VAL A 16 30.27 9.73 -14.55
CA VAL A 16 30.18 11.19 -14.33
C VAL A 16 29.94 11.54 -12.87
N VAL A 17 29.04 10.80 -12.20
CA VAL A 17 28.72 11.02 -10.78
C VAL A 17 29.94 10.73 -9.89
N VAL A 18 30.57 9.57 -10.06
CA VAL A 18 31.72 9.15 -9.22
C VAL A 18 32.96 10.04 -9.42
N ASN A 19 33.14 10.61 -10.63
CA ASN A 19 34.26 11.51 -10.91
C ASN A 19 33.87 12.99 -10.73
N SER A 20 32.70 13.30 -10.20
CA SER A 20 32.32 14.68 -9.90
C SER A 20 33.10 15.23 -8.67
N PRO A 21 33.42 16.52 -8.60
CA PRO A 21 34.12 17.12 -7.45
C PRO A 21 33.36 16.99 -6.11
N GLY A 22 32.04 16.77 -6.17
CA GLY A 22 31.16 16.60 -5.00
C GLY A 22 31.03 15.16 -4.52
N TRP A 23 31.61 14.17 -5.18
CA TRP A 23 31.40 12.76 -4.85
C TRP A 23 31.88 12.38 -3.45
N GLU A 24 33.03 12.87 -3.02
CA GLU A 24 33.52 12.63 -1.66
C GLU A 24 32.56 13.17 -0.60
N LEU A 25 32.01 14.38 -0.82
CA LEU A 25 31.01 14.96 0.08
C LEU A 25 29.74 14.12 0.12
N VAL A 26 29.29 13.57 -1.03
CA VAL A 26 28.12 12.66 -1.08
C VAL A 26 28.41 11.38 -0.30
N GLN A 27 29.57 10.77 -0.48
CA GLN A 27 29.94 9.57 0.28
C GLN A 27 29.96 9.83 1.79
N GLU A 28 30.59 10.92 2.22
CA GLU A 28 30.69 11.28 3.63
C GLU A 28 29.30 11.61 4.23
N SER A 29 28.46 12.34 3.49
CA SER A 29 27.17 12.84 4.00
C SER A 29 26.03 11.83 3.92
N PHE A 30 26.06 10.92 2.94
CA PHE A 30 24.93 10.01 2.65
C PHE A 30 25.25 8.51 2.76
N LEU A 31 26.54 8.14 2.66
CA LEU A 31 26.96 6.74 2.57
C LEU A 31 28.05 6.40 3.63
N ASN A 32 28.11 7.11 4.73
CA ASN A 32 29.15 6.93 5.75
C ASN A 32 28.86 5.69 6.63
N PRO A 33 29.74 4.65 6.60
CA PRO A 33 29.51 3.39 7.32
C PRO A 33 29.39 3.55 8.84
N LYS A 34 30.07 4.54 9.43
CA LYS A 34 30.01 4.83 10.87
C LYS A 34 28.59 5.21 11.30
N TYR A 35 27.95 6.12 10.56
CA TYR A 35 26.57 6.53 10.86
C TYR A 35 25.56 5.46 10.50
N ALA A 36 25.82 4.67 9.44
CA ALA A 36 24.96 3.54 9.07
C ALA A 36 24.93 2.49 10.18
N SER A 37 26.09 2.05 10.67
CA SER A 37 26.16 1.02 11.73
C SER A 37 25.59 1.50 13.06
N ALA A 38 25.75 2.78 13.40
CA ALA A 38 25.20 3.37 14.62
C ALA A 38 23.66 3.52 14.57
N ALA A 39 23.11 3.84 13.39
CA ALA A 39 21.67 4.08 13.21
C ALA A 39 20.87 2.78 12.98
N TRP A 40 21.47 1.78 12.33
CA TRP A 40 20.80 0.55 11.93
C TRP A 40 20.02 -0.14 13.06
N PRO A 41 20.59 -0.47 14.24
CA PRO A 41 19.86 -1.18 15.29
C PRO A 41 18.68 -0.38 15.82
N LYS A 42 18.79 0.94 15.86
CA LYS A 42 17.75 1.84 16.34
C LYS A 42 16.60 1.95 15.33
N ILE A 43 16.92 2.05 14.04
CA ILE A 43 15.95 2.11 12.95
C ILE A 43 15.22 0.77 12.86
N TRP A 44 15.96 -0.34 12.95
CA TRP A 44 15.37 -1.69 12.95
C TRP A 44 14.40 -1.90 14.11
N ALA A 45 14.77 -1.50 15.32
CA ALA A 45 13.87 -1.56 16.49
C ALA A 45 12.61 -0.70 16.30
N ALA A 46 12.74 0.50 15.73
CA ALA A 46 11.62 1.39 15.43
C ALA A 46 10.72 0.84 14.31
N PHE A 47 11.26 0.07 13.36
CA PHE A 47 10.53 -0.57 12.28
C PHE A 47 9.46 -1.55 12.79
N GLY A 48 9.61 -2.11 13.98
CA GLY A 48 8.56 -2.90 14.63
C GLY A 48 7.21 -2.16 14.73
N ARG A 49 7.22 -0.81 14.83
CA ARG A 49 5.99 -0.01 14.81
C ARG A 49 5.35 0.05 13.41
N ASN A 50 6.14 0.10 12.34
CA ASN A 50 5.63 0.00 10.97
C ASN A 50 4.96 -1.35 10.74
N VAL A 51 5.60 -2.44 11.20
CA VAL A 51 5.03 -3.79 11.10
C VAL A 51 3.73 -3.90 11.89
N ALA A 52 3.70 -3.39 13.12
CA ALA A 52 2.47 -3.40 13.94
C ALA A 52 1.34 -2.60 13.28
N LEU A 53 1.62 -1.38 12.80
CA LEU A 53 0.66 -0.55 12.07
C LEU A 53 0.15 -1.27 10.83
N PHE A 54 1.06 -1.82 10.03
CA PHE A 54 0.70 -2.56 8.81
C PHE A 54 -0.24 -3.73 9.13
N LEU A 55 0.13 -4.62 10.04
CA LEU A 55 -0.68 -5.80 10.36
C LEU A 55 -2.05 -5.44 10.93
N MET A 56 -2.11 -4.44 11.83
CA MET A 56 -3.38 -3.99 12.40
C MET A 56 -4.26 -3.30 11.35
N ALA A 57 -3.65 -2.40 10.56
CA ALA A 57 -4.37 -1.69 9.51
C ALA A 57 -4.88 -2.66 8.45
N GLU A 58 -4.07 -3.62 8.01
CA GLU A 58 -4.41 -4.56 6.96
C GLU A 58 -5.69 -5.35 7.26
N VAL A 59 -5.78 -5.93 8.46
CA VAL A 59 -6.98 -6.67 8.88
C VAL A 59 -8.22 -5.77 8.85
N LEU A 60 -8.11 -4.54 9.38
CA LEU A 60 -9.22 -3.59 9.42
C LEU A 60 -9.58 -3.08 8.02
N VAL A 61 -8.60 -2.85 7.16
CA VAL A 61 -8.77 -2.43 5.76
C VAL A 61 -9.54 -3.47 4.96
N LEU A 62 -9.16 -4.74 5.06
CA LEU A 62 -9.84 -5.83 4.35
C LEU A 62 -11.31 -5.94 4.77
N VAL A 63 -11.58 -5.87 6.08
CA VAL A 63 -12.95 -5.96 6.61
C VAL A 63 -13.77 -4.73 6.23
N LEU A 64 -13.26 -3.52 6.48
CA LEU A 64 -13.99 -2.28 6.20
C LEU A 64 -14.15 -2.08 4.67
N GLY A 65 -13.13 -2.38 3.87
CA GLY A 65 -13.19 -2.32 2.42
C GLY A 65 -14.25 -3.26 1.86
N LEU A 66 -14.37 -4.48 2.39
CA LEU A 66 -15.42 -5.43 2.01
C LEU A 66 -16.81 -4.88 2.38
N LEU A 67 -16.99 -4.34 3.59
CA LEU A 67 -18.26 -3.75 4.01
C LEU A 67 -18.67 -2.60 3.08
N ILE A 68 -17.76 -1.70 2.74
CA ILE A 68 -18.01 -0.59 1.82
C ILE A 68 -18.36 -1.10 0.42
N ALA A 69 -17.66 -2.11 -0.09
CA ALA A 69 -17.96 -2.73 -1.38
C ALA A 69 -19.37 -3.34 -1.39
N ILE A 70 -19.76 -4.04 -0.33
CA ILE A 70 -21.12 -4.58 -0.16
C ILE A 70 -22.15 -3.45 -0.12
N MET A 71 -21.95 -2.40 0.68
CA MET A 71 -22.85 -1.24 0.77
C MET A 71 -23.09 -0.61 -0.60
N ARG A 72 -22.06 -0.49 -1.44
CA ARG A 72 -22.17 0.05 -2.81
C ARG A 72 -22.90 -0.87 -3.77
N SER A 73 -22.89 -2.18 -3.53
CA SER A 73 -23.54 -3.20 -4.39
C SER A 73 -25.04 -3.35 -4.10
N LEU A 74 -25.56 -2.79 -3.00
CA LEU A 74 -26.96 -2.88 -2.62
C LEU A 74 -27.86 -2.25 -3.68
N LYS A 75 -28.93 -2.97 -4.08
CA LYS A 75 -29.89 -2.53 -5.08
C LYS A 75 -31.21 -2.10 -4.45
N GLY A 76 -31.94 -1.24 -5.14
CA GLY A 76 -33.25 -0.76 -4.71
C GLY A 76 -33.25 0.60 -4.02
N PRO A 77 -34.40 1.29 -3.99
CA PRO A 77 -34.52 2.67 -3.49
C PRO A 77 -34.28 2.77 -1.98
N VAL A 78 -34.62 1.75 -1.21
CA VAL A 78 -34.43 1.72 0.26
C VAL A 78 -32.95 1.82 0.64
N PHE A 79 -32.06 1.27 -0.17
CA PHE A 79 -30.61 1.29 0.11
C PHE A 79 -29.87 2.50 -0.49
N THR A 80 -30.59 3.41 -1.14
CA THR A 80 -29.96 4.62 -1.76
C THR A 80 -29.14 5.45 -0.77
N PRO A 81 -29.58 5.71 0.47
CA PRO A 81 -28.77 6.47 1.44
C PRO A 81 -27.47 5.75 1.82
N VAL A 82 -27.54 4.43 2.05
CA VAL A 82 -26.37 3.62 2.42
C VAL A 82 -25.35 3.57 1.27
N ARG A 83 -25.86 3.36 0.06
CA ARG A 83 -25.02 3.41 -1.15
C ARG A 83 -24.40 4.78 -1.38
N GLY A 84 -25.19 5.84 -1.19
CA GLY A 84 -24.71 7.23 -1.31
C GLY A 84 -23.60 7.55 -0.32
N PHE A 85 -23.76 7.16 0.95
CA PHE A 85 -22.72 7.28 1.96
C PHE A 85 -21.43 6.55 1.54
N ALA A 86 -21.54 5.30 1.09
CA ALA A 86 -20.39 4.51 0.68
C ALA A 86 -19.69 5.09 -0.56
N ILE A 87 -20.41 5.69 -1.50
CA ILE A 87 -19.84 6.40 -2.66
C ILE A 87 -19.08 7.63 -2.19
N ILE A 88 -19.70 8.50 -1.38
CA ILE A 88 -19.06 9.70 -0.84
C ILE A 88 -17.80 9.35 -0.04
N TYR A 89 -17.87 8.31 0.78
CA TYR A 89 -16.72 7.82 1.54
C TYR A 89 -15.53 7.50 0.62
N VAL A 90 -15.79 6.70 -0.42
CA VAL A 90 -14.73 6.30 -1.36
C VAL A 90 -14.18 7.50 -2.12
N ASP A 91 -15.05 8.40 -2.60
CA ASP A 91 -14.64 9.58 -3.35
C ASP A 91 -13.78 10.52 -2.50
N VAL A 92 -14.15 10.73 -1.23
CA VAL A 92 -13.40 11.58 -0.30
C VAL A 92 -12.03 10.98 0.01
N PHE A 93 -11.97 9.71 0.48
CA PHE A 93 -10.70 9.13 0.93
C PHE A 93 -9.75 8.75 -0.21
N ARG A 94 -10.24 8.58 -1.43
CA ARG A 94 -9.41 8.43 -2.62
C ARG A 94 -9.03 9.75 -3.28
N GLY A 95 -9.84 10.79 -3.08
CA GLY A 95 -9.58 12.11 -3.62
C GLY A 95 -8.62 12.96 -2.78
N LEU A 96 -8.52 12.69 -1.48
CA LEU A 96 -7.63 13.42 -0.60
C LEU A 96 -6.21 12.83 -0.60
N PRO A 97 -5.15 13.67 -0.63
CA PRO A 97 -3.80 13.20 -0.32
C PRO A 97 -3.74 12.55 1.06
N GLY A 98 -3.18 11.33 1.16
CA GLY A 98 -3.12 10.58 2.41
C GLY A 98 -2.46 11.35 3.56
N ILE A 99 -1.45 12.16 3.25
CA ILE A 99 -0.79 13.04 4.22
C ILE A 99 -1.78 14.00 4.90
N LEU A 100 -2.76 14.56 4.17
CA LEU A 100 -3.77 15.45 4.74
C LEU A 100 -4.71 14.71 5.69
N VAL A 101 -5.11 13.49 5.34
CA VAL A 101 -5.95 12.66 6.21
C VAL A 101 -5.22 12.37 7.52
N VAL A 102 -3.94 12.00 7.47
CA VAL A 102 -3.10 11.74 8.64
C VAL A 102 -3.01 13.00 9.53
N TYR A 103 -2.79 14.19 8.95
CA TYR A 103 -2.73 15.44 9.72
C TYR A 103 -4.06 15.81 10.35
N VAL A 104 -5.15 15.76 9.58
CA VAL A 104 -6.47 16.13 10.08
C VAL A 104 -6.91 15.23 11.23
N LEU A 105 -6.72 13.91 11.11
CA LEU A 105 -7.08 12.97 12.16
C LEU A 105 -6.10 13.01 13.33
N GLY A 106 -4.79 13.03 13.06
CA GLY A 106 -3.77 12.92 14.10
C GLY A 106 -3.54 14.19 14.91
N LEU A 107 -3.79 15.37 14.34
CA LEU A 107 -3.61 16.66 15.01
C LEU A 107 -4.96 17.39 15.21
N GLY A 108 -5.86 17.31 14.23
CA GLY A 108 -7.13 18.04 14.28
C GLY A 108 -8.09 17.47 15.33
N LEU A 109 -8.26 16.15 15.40
CA LEU A 109 -9.17 15.55 16.38
C LEU A 109 -8.70 15.71 17.83
N PRO A 110 -7.41 15.53 18.17
CA PRO A 110 -6.90 15.90 19.48
C PRO A 110 -7.09 17.38 19.84
N ALA A 111 -6.98 18.29 18.88
CA ALA A 111 -7.24 19.71 19.11
C ALA A 111 -8.72 20.00 19.48
N LEU A 112 -9.66 19.11 19.13
CA LEU A 112 -11.06 19.14 19.55
C LEU A 112 -11.30 18.48 20.92
N GLY A 113 -10.24 18.11 21.64
CA GLY A 113 -10.34 17.48 22.97
C GLY A 113 -10.41 15.95 22.98
N LEU A 114 -10.28 15.29 21.83
CA LEU A 114 -10.19 13.84 21.76
C LEU A 114 -8.82 13.34 22.26
N PRO A 115 -8.70 12.07 22.75
CA PRO A 115 -7.44 11.54 23.27
C PRO A 115 -6.28 11.71 22.29
N SER A 116 -5.16 12.26 22.75
CA SER A 116 -3.95 12.46 21.96
C SER A 116 -3.12 11.17 21.92
N ASN A 117 -3.45 10.27 21.00
CA ASN A 117 -2.68 9.05 20.74
C ASN A 117 -2.30 9.01 19.24
N PRO A 118 -1.08 9.43 18.88
CA PRO A 118 -0.65 9.47 17.46
C PRO A 118 -0.69 8.11 16.78
N PHE A 119 -0.34 7.03 17.47
CA PHE A 119 -0.39 5.69 16.89
C PHE A 119 -1.82 5.28 16.53
N PHE A 120 -2.78 5.53 17.41
CA PHE A 120 -4.19 5.25 17.17
C PHE A 120 -4.74 6.05 15.98
N TRP A 121 -4.52 7.37 15.95
CA TRP A 121 -5.01 8.21 14.86
C TRP A 121 -4.31 7.93 13.55
N GLY A 122 -3.02 7.58 13.58
CA GLY A 122 -2.30 7.11 12.40
C GLY A 122 -2.88 5.82 11.85
N LEU A 123 -3.19 4.85 12.73
CA LEU A 123 -3.88 3.61 12.35
C LEU A 123 -5.25 3.90 11.71
N VAL A 124 -6.07 4.74 12.34
CA VAL A 124 -7.39 5.12 11.81
C VAL A 124 -7.26 5.78 10.44
N ALA A 125 -6.31 6.70 10.27
CA ALA A 125 -6.08 7.36 8.99
C ALA A 125 -5.74 6.36 7.88
N LEU A 126 -4.80 5.45 8.12
CA LEU A 126 -4.42 4.42 7.16
C LEU A 126 -5.60 3.49 6.82
N VAL A 127 -6.38 3.10 7.83
CA VAL A 127 -7.58 2.25 7.63
C VAL A 127 -8.61 2.95 6.74
N LEU A 128 -8.92 4.21 7.01
CA LEU A 128 -9.90 4.96 6.22
C LEU A 128 -9.45 5.16 4.77
N ILE A 129 -8.17 5.48 4.54
CA ILE A 129 -7.62 5.65 3.20
C ILE A 129 -7.65 4.32 2.44
N TYR A 130 -7.03 3.28 2.99
CA TYR A 130 -6.84 2.03 2.28
C TYR A 130 -8.12 1.20 2.13
N SER A 131 -9.08 1.29 3.05
CA SER A 131 -10.37 0.63 2.87
C SER A 131 -11.18 1.21 1.70
N ALA A 132 -11.00 2.49 1.38
CA ALA A 132 -11.59 3.08 0.18
C ALA A 132 -10.97 2.50 -1.10
N TYR A 133 -9.62 2.33 -1.17
CA TYR A 133 -8.95 1.68 -2.29
C TYR A 133 -9.35 0.21 -2.42
N VAL A 134 -9.26 -0.55 -1.33
CA VAL A 134 -9.60 -1.98 -1.30
C VAL A 134 -11.06 -2.24 -1.65
N SER A 135 -12.00 -1.34 -1.26
CA SER A 135 -13.40 -1.47 -1.67
C SER A 135 -13.59 -1.42 -3.19
N GLU A 136 -12.80 -0.58 -3.89
CA GLU A 136 -12.80 -0.53 -5.35
C GLU A 136 -12.18 -1.78 -5.96
N VAL A 137 -11.12 -2.32 -5.36
CA VAL A 137 -10.52 -3.59 -5.80
C VAL A 137 -11.53 -4.73 -5.72
N TYR A 138 -12.28 -4.84 -4.62
CA TYR A 138 -13.34 -5.83 -4.48
C TYR A 138 -14.44 -5.66 -5.54
N ARG A 139 -14.91 -4.43 -5.75
CA ARG A 139 -15.93 -4.12 -6.74
C ARG A 139 -15.45 -4.44 -8.16
N ALA A 140 -14.27 -3.96 -8.53
CA ALA A 140 -13.68 -4.19 -9.85
C ALA A 140 -13.44 -5.68 -10.12
N GLY A 141 -13.05 -6.43 -9.09
CA GLY A 141 -12.86 -7.88 -9.20
C GLY A 141 -14.15 -8.62 -9.54
N ILE A 142 -15.26 -8.28 -8.87
CA ILE A 142 -16.57 -8.88 -9.16
C ILE A 142 -17.05 -8.49 -10.56
N GLU A 143 -16.96 -7.21 -10.91
CA GLU A 143 -17.36 -6.67 -12.22
C GLU A 143 -16.50 -7.20 -13.38
N SER A 144 -15.28 -7.63 -13.11
CA SER A 144 -14.38 -8.20 -14.11
C SER A 144 -14.81 -9.58 -14.61
N VAL A 145 -15.65 -10.30 -13.87
CA VAL A 145 -16.19 -11.59 -14.30
C VAL A 145 -17.22 -11.35 -15.40
N HIS A 146 -16.99 -11.96 -16.58
CA HIS A 146 -17.87 -11.73 -17.71
C HIS A 146 -19.32 -12.12 -17.40
N PRO A 147 -20.34 -11.30 -17.74
CA PRO A 147 -21.74 -11.55 -17.44
C PRO A 147 -22.27 -12.90 -17.96
N SER A 148 -21.67 -13.42 -19.05
CA SER A 148 -22.03 -14.75 -19.57
C SER A 148 -21.78 -15.89 -18.59
N GLN A 149 -20.85 -15.74 -17.62
CA GLN A 149 -20.58 -16.75 -16.61
C GLN A 149 -21.77 -16.90 -15.64
N ASP A 150 -22.33 -15.76 -15.20
CA ASP A 150 -23.56 -15.76 -14.41
C ASP A 150 -24.75 -16.27 -15.21
N ALA A 151 -24.93 -15.82 -16.46
CA ALA A 151 -26.01 -16.24 -17.34
C ALA A 151 -25.97 -17.75 -17.61
N ALA A 152 -24.79 -18.31 -17.91
CA ALA A 152 -24.64 -19.76 -18.14
C ALA A 152 -24.96 -20.57 -16.87
N ALA A 153 -24.47 -20.15 -15.71
CA ALA A 153 -24.78 -20.79 -14.44
C ALA A 153 -26.29 -20.81 -14.16
N ARG A 154 -26.97 -19.69 -14.42
CA ARG A 154 -28.43 -19.59 -14.24
C ARG A 154 -29.21 -20.43 -15.24
N SER A 155 -28.73 -20.55 -16.48
CA SER A 155 -29.33 -21.45 -17.50
C SER A 155 -29.26 -22.93 -17.11
N LEU A 156 -28.27 -23.30 -16.27
CA LEU A 156 -28.14 -24.62 -15.66
C LEU A 156 -28.98 -24.80 -14.39
N GLY A 157 -29.86 -23.83 -14.05
CA GLY A 157 -30.78 -23.90 -12.93
C GLY A 157 -30.24 -23.38 -11.59
N LEU A 158 -29.05 -22.79 -11.55
CA LEU A 158 -28.55 -22.17 -10.32
C LEU A 158 -29.33 -20.89 -10.00
N SER A 159 -29.68 -20.71 -8.73
CA SER A 159 -30.19 -19.43 -8.24
C SER A 159 -29.10 -18.34 -8.33
N GLN A 160 -29.49 -17.08 -8.25
CA GLN A 160 -28.51 -15.95 -8.27
C GLN A 160 -27.47 -16.07 -7.15
N SER A 161 -27.87 -16.46 -5.95
CA SER A 161 -26.94 -16.67 -4.83
C SER A 161 -25.98 -17.83 -5.07
N GLN A 162 -26.47 -18.93 -5.69
CA GLN A 162 -25.63 -20.07 -6.04
C GLN A 162 -24.64 -19.72 -7.16
N SER A 163 -25.10 -19.04 -8.21
CA SER A 163 -24.22 -18.53 -9.28
C SER A 163 -23.13 -17.61 -8.71
N MET A 164 -23.52 -16.66 -7.87
CA MET A 164 -22.56 -15.77 -7.21
C MET A 164 -21.53 -16.55 -6.40
N ARG A 165 -21.99 -17.48 -5.54
CA ARG A 165 -21.11 -18.23 -4.63
C ARG A 165 -20.18 -19.22 -5.34
N TRP A 166 -20.69 -19.94 -6.33
CA TRP A 166 -19.98 -21.07 -6.94
C TRP A 166 -19.26 -20.73 -8.24
N VAL A 167 -19.68 -19.66 -8.94
CA VAL A 167 -19.13 -19.30 -10.25
C VAL A 167 -18.43 -17.95 -10.22
N VAL A 168 -19.13 -16.89 -9.76
CA VAL A 168 -18.61 -15.51 -9.85
C VAL A 168 -17.54 -15.23 -8.79
N ILE A 169 -17.82 -15.45 -7.51
CA ILE A 169 -16.88 -15.13 -6.41
C ILE A 169 -15.56 -15.89 -6.54
N PRO A 170 -15.48 -17.20 -6.84
CA PRO A 170 -14.20 -17.87 -7.00
C PRO A 170 -13.34 -17.31 -8.15
N GLN A 171 -13.97 -16.84 -9.22
CA GLN A 171 -13.25 -16.16 -10.30
C GLN A 171 -12.82 -14.76 -9.92
N ALA A 172 -13.71 -13.99 -9.27
CA ALA A 172 -13.41 -12.64 -8.78
C ALA A 172 -12.24 -12.64 -7.81
N VAL A 173 -12.21 -13.55 -6.82
CA VAL A 173 -11.13 -13.65 -5.83
C VAL A 173 -9.75 -13.79 -6.49
N ARG A 174 -9.63 -14.63 -7.52
CA ARG A 174 -8.36 -14.78 -8.25
C ARG A 174 -7.90 -13.48 -8.91
N ARG A 175 -8.84 -12.65 -9.37
CA ARG A 175 -8.56 -11.36 -10.03
C ARG A 175 -8.29 -10.23 -9.04
N ILE A 176 -8.80 -10.35 -7.81
CA ILE A 176 -8.62 -9.39 -6.72
C ILE A 176 -7.23 -9.52 -6.08
N ILE A 177 -6.66 -10.72 -5.98
CA ILE A 177 -5.41 -10.97 -5.27
C ILE A 177 -4.25 -10.07 -5.74
N PRO A 178 -3.94 -9.95 -7.04
CA PRO A 178 -2.81 -9.11 -7.45
C PRO A 178 -2.95 -7.61 -7.08
N PRO A 179 -4.09 -6.94 -7.35
CA PRO A 179 -4.25 -5.54 -6.93
C PRO A 179 -4.26 -5.37 -5.41
N LEU A 180 -4.84 -6.30 -4.62
CA LEU A 180 -4.75 -6.27 -3.16
C LEU A 180 -3.30 -6.32 -2.67
N LEU A 181 -2.48 -7.19 -3.25
CA LEU A 181 -1.06 -7.27 -2.88
C LEU A 181 -0.30 -5.98 -3.24
N ASN A 182 -0.67 -5.28 -4.30
CA ASN A 182 -0.12 -3.96 -4.61
C ASN A 182 -0.53 -2.91 -3.55
N ASP A 183 -1.79 -2.94 -3.10
CA ASP A 183 -2.25 -2.07 -2.01
C ASP A 183 -1.51 -2.37 -0.69
N PHE A 184 -1.20 -3.65 -0.38
CA PHE A 184 -0.38 -4.05 0.77
C PHE A 184 1.04 -3.46 0.71
N ILE A 185 1.66 -3.48 -0.47
CA ILE A 185 2.97 -2.86 -0.67
C ILE A 185 2.86 -1.34 -0.48
N GLY A 186 1.79 -0.72 -0.96
CA GLY A 186 1.46 0.69 -0.74
C GLY A 186 1.33 1.00 0.75
N LEU A 187 0.45 0.29 1.46
CA LEU A 187 0.21 0.44 2.88
C LEU A 187 1.50 0.28 3.71
N THR A 188 2.35 -0.70 3.36
CA THR A 188 3.64 -0.90 4.05
C THR A 188 4.50 0.37 4.01
N LYS A 189 4.57 1.05 2.86
CA LYS A 189 5.32 2.31 2.72
C LYS A 189 4.64 3.47 3.45
N ASP A 190 3.31 3.55 3.35
CA ASP A 190 2.53 4.64 3.92
C ASP A 190 2.41 4.56 5.45
N THR A 191 2.83 3.44 6.08
CA THR A 191 3.06 3.43 7.54
C THR A 191 4.09 4.48 7.99
N ALA A 192 4.97 4.96 7.11
CA ALA A 192 5.90 6.04 7.40
C ALA A 192 5.22 7.42 7.53
N LEU A 193 4.01 7.62 6.97
CA LEU A 193 3.27 8.88 7.07
C LEU A 193 2.92 9.26 8.52
N VAL A 194 2.80 8.26 9.41
CA VAL A 194 2.47 8.52 10.82
C VAL A 194 3.61 9.21 11.59
N SER A 195 4.82 9.26 11.00
CA SER A 195 5.94 10.06 11.51
C SER A 195 5.56 11.53 11.66
N LEU A 196 4.71 12.03 10.78
CA LEU A 196 4.28 13.43 10.69
C LEU A 196 3.45 13.88 11.91
N ILE A 197 2.79 12.94 12.57
CA ILE A 197 1.98 13.20 13.77
C ILE A 197 2.68 12.74 15.06
N GLY A 198 3.99 12.43 14.98
CA GLY A 198 4.84 12.17 16.14
C GLY A 198 5.08 10.70 16.49
N VAL A 199 4.60 9.74 15.68
CA VAL A 199 4.94 8.31 15.89
C VAL A 199 6.41 8.09 15.53
N VAL A 200 7.20 7.57 16.47
CA VAL A 200 8.61 7.24 16.23
C VAL A 200 8.70 5.84 15.63
N GLU A 201 8.44 5.73 14.36
CA GLU A 201 8.66 4.55 13.52
C GLU A 201 10.01 4.67 12.77
N ALA A 202 10.32 3.77 11.83
CA ALA A 202 11.64 3.70 11.19
C ALA A 202 12.10 5.01 10.54
N PHE A 203 11.20 5.68 9.78
CA PHE A 203 11.56 6.92 9.08
C PHE A 203 11.79 8.06 10.07
N ARG A 204 10.89 8.21 11.08
CA ARG A 204 11.07 9.20 12.14
C ARG A 204 12.33 8.93 12.95
N ARG A 205 12.68 7.66 13.18
CA ARG A 205 13.95 7.32 13.84
C ARG A 205 15.15 7.75 13.00
N GLY A 206 15.13 7.50 11.70
CA GLY A 206 16.16 8.00 10.77
C GLY A 206 16.31 9.52 10.82
N GLN A 207 15.20 10.27 10.89
CA GLN A 207 15.22 11.73 11.06
C GLN A 207 15.85 12.17 12.39
N ILE A 208 15.57 11.47 13.49
CA ILE A 208 16.14 11.77 14.80
C ILE A 208 17.66 11.55 14.78
N GLU A 209 18.14 10.45 14.20
CA GLU A 209 19.58 10.18 14.08
C GLU A 209 20.27 11.19 13.14
N TYR A 210 19.60 11.61 12.06
CA TYR A 210 20.04 12.70 11.21
C TYR A 210 20.18 14.01 11.98
N ALA A 211 19.15 14.39 12.73
CA ALA A 211 19.17 15.65 13.49
C ALA A 211 20.28 15.69 14.57
N GLY A 212 20.63 14.52 15.12
CA GLY A 212 21.71 14.41 16.10
C GLY A 212 23.12 14.40 15.52
N SER A 213 23.28 14.11 14.22
CA SER A 213 24.59 13.97 13.56
C SER A 213 24.81 14.91 12.39
N PHE A 214 23.76 15.55 11.89
CA PHE A 214 23.72 16.33 10.63
C PHE A 214 24.23 15.53 9.42
N ASN A 215 24.14 14.19 9.47
CA ASN A 215 24.55 13.27 8.42
C ASN A 215 23.34 12.51 7.87
N PHE A 216 23.13 12.52 6.56
CA PHE A 216 21.96 11.94 5.90
C PHE A 216 21.98 10.41 5.83
N THR A 217 23.07 9.75 6.15
CA THR A 217 23.19 8.28 6.09
C THR A 217 22.06 7.54 6.83
N PRO A 218 21.59 7.96 8.04
CA PRO A 218 20.45 7.31 8.68
C PRO A 218 19.15 7.34 7.85
N ILE A 219 18.93 8.40 7.09
CA ILE A 219 17.77 8.50 6.16
C ILE A 219 17.95 7.49 5.02
N VAL A 220 19.15 7.40 4.45
CA VAL A 220 19.46 6.42 3.40
C VAL A 220 19.29 5.00 3.91
N VAL A 221 19.76 4.69 5.12
CA VAL A 221 19.56 3.38 5.78
C VAL A 221 18.08 3.04 5.90
N THR A 222 17.25 4.01 6.29
CA THR A 222 15.81 3.82 6.34
C THR A 222 15.23 3.52 4.96
N GLY A 223 15.63 4.27 3.92
CA GLY A 223 15.23 4.03 2.55
C GLY A 223 15.62 2.62 2.06
N VAL A 224 16.85 2.18 2.34
CA VAL A 224 17.32 0.83 2.01
C VAL A 224 16.48 -0.23 2.72
N LEU A 225 16.12 -0.04 3.99
CA LEU A 225 15.25 -0.95 4.73
C LEU A 225 13.91 -1.15 4.04
N PHE A 226 13.25 -0.07 3.63
CA PHE A 226 11.98 -0.15 2.88
C PHE A 226 12.16 -0.81 1.51
N LEU A 227 13.26 -0.54 0.79
CA LEU A 227 13.56 -1.19 -0.49
C LEU A 227 13.76 -2.70 -0.36
N VAL A 228 14.53 -3.13 0.64
CA VAL A 228 14.76 -4.56 0.94
C VAL A 228 13.47 -5.30 1.25
N LEU A 229 12.49 -4.61 1.84
CA LEU A 229 11.17 -5.19 2.10
C LEU A 229 10.28 -5.16 0.86
N THR A 230 10.15 -4.01 0.20
CA THR A 230 9.14 -3.80 -0.84
C THR A 230 9.52 -4.40 -2.20
N ILE A 231 10.82 -4.47 -2.54
CA ILE A 231 11.26 -5.07 -3.81
C ILE A 231 10.91 -6.56 -3.88
N PRO A 232 11.24 -7.42 -2.88
CA PRO A 232 10.84 -8.82 -2.90
C PRO A 232 9.31 -9.00 -2.95
N MET A 233 8.55 -8.16 -2.19
CA MET A 233 7.09 -8.19 -2.24
C MET A 233 6.57 -7.89 -3.66
N SER A 234 7.08 -6.86 -4.31
CA SER A 234 6.70 -6.50 -5.69
C SER A 234 7.05 -7.62 -6.68
N ARG A 235 8.24 -8.22 -6.57
CA ARG A 235 8.63 -9.36 -7.42
C ARG A 235 7.76 -10.59 -7.21
N PHE A 236 7.32 -10.82 -5.98
CA PHE A 236 6.38 -11.89 -5.68
C PHE A 236 5.00 -11.65 -6.33
N VAL A 237 4.51 -10.41 -6.30
CA VAL A 237 3.27 -10.02 -6.99
C VAL A 237 3.41 -10.22 -8.51
N ASP A 238 4.49 -9.75 -9.12
CA ASP A 238 4.77 -9.92 -10.55
C ASP A 238 4.77 -11.41 -10.94
N TRP A 239 5.39 -12.25 -10.11
CA TRP A 239 5.41 -13.70 -10.33
C TRP A 239 4.00 -14.32 -10.23
N LEU A 240 3.18 -13.91 -9.28
CA LEU A 240 1.80 -14.38 -9.15
C LEU A 240 0.95 -14.01 -10.38
N VAL A 241 1.05 -12.76 -10.85
CA VAL A 241 0.36 -12.26 -12.04
C VAL A 241 0.75 -13.08 -13.27
N GLU A 242 2.04 -13.27 -13.48
CA GLU A 242 2.53 -14.03 -14.64
C GLU A 242 2.13 -15.51 -14.58
N ARG A 243 2.16 -16.12 -13.39
CA ARG A 243 1.69 -17.50 -13.18
C ARG A 243 0.21 -17.66 -13.51
N ASP A 244 -0.62 -16.71 -13.10
CA ASP A 244 -2.07 -16.77 -13.38
C ASP A 244 -2.34 -16.59 -14.88
N ARG A 245 -1.65 -15.65 -15.53
CA ARG A 245 -1.72 -15.43 -16.97
C ARG A 245 -1.38 -16.70 -17.77
N ARG A 246 -0.30 -17.38 -17.41
CA ARG A 246 0.11 -18.64 -18.08
C ARG A 246 -0.94 -19.73 -17.92
N ARG A 247 -1.59 -19.84 -16.77
CA ARG A 247 -2.69 -20.80 -16.53
C ARG A 247 -3.89 -20.52 -17.43
N GLN A 248 -4.29 -19.25 -17.54
CA GLN A 248 -5.41 -18.86 -18.40
C GLN A 248 -5.14 -19.19 -19.88
N MET A 249 -3.93 -18.93 -20.37
CA MET A 249 -3.54 -19.27 -21.75
C MET A 249 -3.49 -20.79 -22.00
N ALA A 250 -3.12 -21.60 -21.01
CA ALA A 250 -3.11 -23.06 -21.13
C ALA A 250 -4.52 -23.67 -21.16
N THR A 251 -5.50 -23.03 -20.53
CA THR A 251 -6.90 -23.50 -20.50
C THR A 251 -7.69 -23.05 -21.74
N ALA A 252 -7.20 -22.05 -22.48
CA ALA A 252 -7.82 -21.52 -23.69
C ALA A 252 -7.40 -22.26 -24.98
N ARG A 253 -6.48 -23.23 -24.88
CA ARG A 253 -6.07 -24.18 -25.95
C ARG A 253 -6.76 -25.50 -25.73
#